data_a0b5e797b6ad0973c6b86c851c3230ff
#
_entry.id   a0b5e797b6ad0973c6b86c851c3230ff
#
_cell.length_a   1.000
_cell.length_b   1.000
_cell.length_c   1.000
_cell.angle_alpha   90.00
_cell.angle_beta   90.00
_cell.angle_gamma   90.00
#
_symmetry.space_group_name_H-M   'P 1'
#
loop_
_entity.id
_entity.type
_entity.pdbx_description
1 polymer ?
#
loop_
_entity_poly.entity_id
_entity_poly.type
_entity_poly.pdbx_seq_one_letter_code
_entity_poly.pdbx_strand_id
1 'polypeptide(L)'
;MPRFVRAAFMMNNSKAKETDAATLNQFFRIMQTVEQIDGANHEKDGFYEITNYTAGANLDTMDFYWTTYDNQQINAIHTKDLDLDQSELIIYPAGHEQNINWVR
;
A
#
# COMPACT_ATOMS: atom_id res chain seq x y z
N MET A 1 -2.55 11.26 17.98
CA MET A 1 -2.19 9.83 18.19
C MET A 1 -1.03 9.48 17.25
N PRO A 2 0.07 8.95 17.78
CA PRO A 2 1.19 8.52 16.92
C PRO A 2 0.75 7.50 15.88
N ARG A 3 1.39 7.52 14.71
CA ARG A 3 1.00 6.68 13.58
C ARG A 3 1.03 5.19 13.92
N PHE A 4 2.07 4.73 14.58
CA PHE A 4 2.16 3.32 14.99
C PHE A 4 0.99 2.92 15.89
N VAL A 5 0.67 3.74 16.89
CA VAL A 5 -0.42 3.48 17.83
C VAL A 5 -1.77 3.45 17.10
N ARG A 6 -1.97 4.36 16.15
CA ARG A 6 -3.19 4.40 15.34
C ARG A 6 -3.33 3.15 14.49
N ALA A 7 -2.27 2.73 13.82
CA ALA A 7 -2.29 1.52 13.00
C ALA A 7 -2.59 0.28 13.87
N ALA A 8 -1.95 0.16 15.02
CA ALA A 8 -2.20 -0.94 15.96
C ALA A 8 -3.65 -0.94 16.47
N PHE A 9 -4.17 0.23 16.82
CA PHE A 9 -5.56 0.38 17.26
C PHE A 9 -6.53 -0.06 16.16
N MET A 10 -6.35 0.42 14.93
CA MET A 10 -7.23 0.08 13.81
C MET A 10 -7.16 -1.41 13.48
N MET A 11 -5.98 -2.00 13.52
CA MET A 11 -5.81 -3.44 13.28
C MET A 11 -6.54 -4.26 14.34
N ASN A 12 -6.37 -3.92 15.63
CA ASN A 12 -6.95 -4.66 16.74
C ASN A 12 -8.47 -4.50 16.84
N ASN A 13 -9.02 -3.42 16.30
CA ASN A 13 -10.46 -3.12 16.38
C ASN A 13 -11.18 -3.34 15.04
N SER A 14 -10.50 -3.81 14.01
CA SER A 14 -11.13 -4.15 12.75
C SER A 14 -11.65 -5.58 12.77
N LYS A 15 -12.65 -5.86 11.92
CA LYS A 15 -13.20 -7.21 11.77
C LYS A 15 -12.37 -8.01 10.79
N ALA A 16 -12.04 -9.25 11.16
CA ALA A 16 -11.41 -10.18 10.25
C ALA A 16 -12.31 -10.47 9.04
N LYS A 17 -11.69 -10.66 7.88
CA LYS A 17 -12.38 -10.93 6.64
C LYS A 17 -12.17 -12.39 6.22
N GLU A 18 -13.11 -12.92 5.44
CA GLU A 18 -13.12 -14.35 5.07
C GLU A 18 -12.32 -14.63 3.80
N THR A 19 -12.16 -13.66 2.90
CA THR A 19 -11.44 -13.85 1.64
C THR A 19 -10.13 -13.07 1.64
N ASP A 20 -9.18 -13.54 0.82
CA ASP A 20 -7.89 -12.86 0.67
C ASP A 20 -8.06 -11.45 0.10
N ALA A 21 -8.94 -11.29 -0.89
CA ALA A 21 -9.19 -9.98 -1.49
C ALA A 21 -9.81 -9.01 -0.48
N ALA A 22 -10.76 -9.46 0.34
CA ALA A 22 -11.38 -8.63 1.36
C ALA A 22 -10.39 -8.28 2.48
N THR A 23 -9.53 -9.22 2.85
CA THR A 23 -8.47 -8.99 3.84
C THR A 23 -7.45 -7.98 3.32
N LEU A 24 -7.07 -8.09 2.05
CA LEU A 24 -6.17 -7.14 1.41
C LEU A 24 -6.76 -5.73 1.37
N ASN A 25 -8.04 -5.63 0.99
CA ASN A 25 -8.73 -4.34 1.02
C ASN A 25 -8.74 -3.73 2.43
N GLN A 26 -9.00 -4.55 3.45
CA GLN A 26 -9.00 -4.10 4.85
C GLN A 26 -7.61 -3.61 5.28
N PHE A 27 -6.56 -4.32 4.89
CA PHE A 27 -5.18 -3.91 5.15
C PHE A 27 -4.92 -2.50 4.62
N PHE A 28 -5.24 -2.25 3.36
CA PHE A 28 -5.03 -0.92 2.77
C PHE A 28 -5.91 0.14 3.41
N ARG A 29 -7.13 -0.20 3.85
CA ARG A 29 -7.97 0.75 4.60
C ARG A 29 -7.31 1.15 5.93
N ILE A 30 -6.76 0.19 6.65
CA ILE A 30 -6.04 0.46 7.90
C ILE A 30 -4.82 1.36 7.63
N MET A 31 -4.04 1.04 6.61
CA MET A 31 -2.85 1.83 6.28
C MET A 31 -3.18 3.25 5.84
N GLN A 32 -4.34 3.47 5.20
CA GLN A 32 -4.79 4.81 4.83
C GLN A 32 -4.98 5.72 6.05
N THR A 33 -5.29 5.17 7.21
CA THR A 33 -5.48 5.98 8.44
C THR A 33 -4.19 6.61 8.94
N VAL A 34 -3.03 6.14 8.48
CA VAL A 34 -1.71 6.65 8.88
C VAL A 34 -0.95 7.29 7.73
N GLU A 35 -1.58 7.47 6.59
CA GLU A 35 -0.98 8.14 5.44
C GLU A 35 -0.77 9.63 5.70
N GLN A 36 0.29 10.18 5.14
CA GLN A 36 0.59 11.60 5.15
C GLN A 36 0.06 12.22 3.87
N ILE A 37 -0.87 13.15 4.03
CA ILE A 37 -1.51 13.85 2.90
C ILE A 37 -0.68 15.08 2.54
N ASP A 38 -0.49 15.31 1.26
CA ASP A 38 0.27 16.48 0.77
C ASP A 38 -0.33 17.77 1.32
N GLY A 39 0.51 18.56 1.97
CA GLY A 39 0.10 19.81 2.59
C GLY A 39 -0.35 19.71 4.04
N ALA A 40 -0.61 18.50 4.56
CA ALA A 40 -1.11 18.31 5.94
C ALA A 40 -0.02 18.41 6.98
N ASN A 41 1.21 17.99 6.66
CA ASN A 41 2.35 18.05 7.57
C ASN A 41 3.48 18.85 6.96
N HIS A 42 3.90 19.89 7.67
CA HIS A 42 5.03 20.74 7.26
C HIS A 42 6.35 20.17 7.72
N GLU A 43 7.32 20.12 6.82
CA GLU A 43 8.71 19.99 7.15
C GLU A 43 9.39 21.36 7.10
N LYS A 44 10.67 21.41 7.50
CA LYS A 44 11.48 22.62 7.36
C LYS A 44 11.63 23.01 5.88
N ASP A 45 11.83 24.29 5.63
CA ASP A 45 12.13 24.85 4.30
C ASP A 45 10.98 24.74 3.29
N GLY A 46 9.74 24.70 3.76
CA GLY A 46 8.56 24.75 2.90
C GLY A 46 8.19 23.40 2.25
N PHE A 47 8.81 22.32 2.67
CA PHE A 47 8.45 20.98 2.21
C PHE A 47 7.35 20.36 3.06
N TYR A 48 6.63 19.41 2.47
CA TYR A 48 5.57 18.64 3.14
C TYR A 48 5.91 17.16 3.12
N GLU A 49 5.56 16.46 4.20
CA GLU A 49 5.64 15.02 4.23
C GLU A 49 4.47 14.41 3.47
N ILE A 50 4.74 13.44 2.63
CA ILE A 50 3.70 12.62 1.99
C ILE A 50 4.08 11.15 2.08
N THR A 51 3.06 10.28 2.08
CA THR A 51 3.27 8.84 1.94
C THR A 51 3.49 8.54 0.47
N ASN A 52 4.71 8.20 0.09
CA ASN A 52 5.04 7.92 -1.32
C ASN A 52 4.38 6.64 -1.82
N TYR A 53 4.41 5.60 -1.01
CA TYR A 53 3.79 4.32 -1.34
C TYR A 53 3.41 3.57 -0.06
N THR A 54 2.51 2.59 -0.22
CA THR A 54 2.16 1.63 0.82
C THR A 54 2.32 0.23 0.25
N ALA A 55 2.98 -0.64 0.99
CA ALA A 55 3.26 -1.99 0.53
C ALA A 55 2.89 -3.03 1.58
N GLY A 56 2.57 -4.22 1.13
CA GLY A 56 2.28 -5.33 1.99
C GLY A 56 2.56 -6.66 1.29
N ALA A 57 2.61 -7.72 2.05
CA ALA A 57 2.86 -9.04 1.52
C ALA A 57 1.94 -10.08 2.18
N ASN A 58 1.46 -11.02 1.38
CA ASN A 58 0.81 -12.21 1.89
C ASN A 58 1.86 -13.32 1.93
N LEU A 59 2.28 -13.68 3.13
CA LEU A 59 3.37 -14.65 3.31
C LEU A 59 2.95 -16.09 3.00
N ASP A 60 1.65 -16.38 3.03
CA ASP A 60 1.16 -17.73 2.71
C ASP A 60 1.18 -17.99 1.20
N THR A 61 0.83 -16.99 0.41
CA THR A 61 0.79 -17.10 -1.06
C THR A 61 2.04 -16.55 -1.73
N MET A 62 2.91 -15.86 -0.99
CA MET A 62 4.10 -15.19 -1.50
C MET A 62 3.78 -14.09 -2.51
N ASP A 63 2.67 -13.39 -2.28
CA ASP A 63 2.25 -12.26 -3.11
C ASP A 63 2.70 -10.95 -2.46
N PHE A 64 3.12 -10.02 -3.31
CA PHE A 64 3.52 -8.67 -2.89
C PHE A 64 2.59 -7.65 -3.51
N TYR A 65 2.14 -6.68 -2.69
CA TYR A 65 1.16 -5.68 -3.09
C TYR A 65 1.65 -4.28 -2.79
N TRP A 66 1.23 -3.29 -3.61
CA TRP A 66 1.52 -1.90 -3.30
C TRP A 66 0.48 -0.95 -3.91
N THR A 67 0.39 0.24 -3.31
CA THR A 67 -0.26 1.42 -3.87
C THR A 67 0.74 2.57 -3.82
N THR A 68 0.54 3.58 -4.66
CA THR A 68 1.34 4.81 -4.60
C THR A 68 0.44 5.97 -4.20
N TYR A 69 1.03 7.08 -3.78
CA TYR A 69 0.25 8.27 -3.42
C TYR A 69 -0.63 8.73 -4.58
N ASP A 70 -0.08 8.71 -5.79
CA ASP A 70 -0.76 9.20 -6.99
C ASP A 70 -1.70 8.18 -7.63
N ASN A 71 -1.70 6.94 -7.14
CA ASN A 71 -2.53 5.87 -7.71
C ASN A 71 -2.99 4.92 -6.60
N GLN A 72 -4.29 4.92 -6.32
CA GLN A 72 -4.89 4.07 -5.30
C GLN A 72 -5.14 2.63 -5.77
N GLN A 73 -4.88 2.34 -7.04
CA GLN A 73 -4.99 0.98 -7.56
C GLN A 73 -4.02 0.05 -6.85
N ILE A 74 -4.52 -1.06 -6.34
CA ILE A 74 -3.67 -2.09 -5.76
C ILE A 74 -2.98 -2.82 -6.90
N ASN A 75 -1.64 -2.80 -6.87
CA ASN A 75 -0.80 -3.54 -7.80
C ASN A 75 -0.26 -4.77 -7.08
N ALA A 76 -0.06 -5.85 -7.80
CA ALA A 76 0.36 -7.11 -7.20
C ALA A 76 1.36 -7.85 -8.08
N ILE A 77 2.26 -8.58 -7.43
CA ILE A 77 3.19 -9.51 -8.09
C ILE A 77 3.14 -10.83 -7.34
N HIS A 78 2.97 -11.93 -8.09
CA HIS A 78 3.17 -13.28 -7.56
C HIS A 78 4.67 -13.57 -7.54
N THR A 79 5.31 -13.48 -6.37
CA THR A 79 6.76 -13.68 -6.29
C THR A 79 7.17 -15.11 -6.65
N LYS A 80 6.25 -16.06 -6.58
CA LYS A 80 6.49 -17.44 -7.03
C LYS A 80 6.79 -17.54 -8.52
N ASP A 81 6.31 -16.59 -9.31
CA ASP A 81 6.50 -16.58 -10.76
C ASP A 81 7.83 -15.94 -11.17
N LEU A 82 8.60 -15.46 -10.19
CA LEU A 82 9.87 -14.79 -10.45
C LEU A 82 11.04 -15.76 -10.25
N ASP A 83 12.06 -15.62 -11.09
CA ASP A 83 13.33 -16.29 -10.86
C ASP A 83 14.15 -15.46 -9.87
N LEU A 84 14.08 -15.82 -8.60
CA LEU A 84 14.76 -15.10 -7.53
C LEU A 84 16.26 -15.33 -7.51
N ASP A 85 16.75 -16.34 -8.26
CA ASP A 85 18.18 -16.69 -8.33
C ASP A 85 18.88 -16.09 -9.54
N GLN A 86 18.16 -15.38 -10.42
CA GLN A 86 18.78 -14.77 -11.58
C GLN A 86 19.75 -13.64 -11.17
N SER A 87 20.78 -13.43 -12.00
CA SER A 87 21.80 -12.42 -11.73
C SER A 87 21.40 -11.00 -12.06
N GLU A 88 20.38 -10.82 -12.92
CA GLU A 88 19.92 -9.51 -13.34
C GLU A 88 18.79 -9.00 -12.44
N LEU A 89 18.76 -7.68 -12.23
CA LEU A 89 17.72 -7.02 -11.47
C LEU A 89 16.44 -6.92 -12.29
N ILE A 90 15.32 -7.35 -11.71
CA ILE A 90 13.98 -7.17 -12.29
C ILE A 90 13.38 -5.91 -11.71
N ILE A 91 12.96 -4.97 -12.57
CA ILE A 91 12.38 -3.70 -12.16
C ILE A 91 10.98 -3.59 -12.75
N TYR A 92 10.01 -3.30 -11.86
CA TYR A 92 8.62 -3.02 -12.25
C TYR A 92 8.29 -1.57 -11.93
N PRO A 93 7.68 -0.81 -12.86
CA PRO A 93 7.22 0.55 -12.55
C PRO A 93 6.20 0.54 -11.44
N ALA A 94 6.32 1.49 -10.50
CA ALA A 94 5.40 1.55 -9.37
C ALA A 94 3.99 2.00 -9.76
N GLY A 95 3.85 2.77 -10.84
CA GLY A 95 2.55 3.27 -11.30
C GLY A 95 2.13 4.53 -10.52
N HIS A 96 2.27 5.70 -11.14
CA HIS A 96 1.96 6.99 -10.51
C HIS A 96 0.80 7.72 -11.17
N GLU A 97 0.08 7.06 -12.07
CA GLU A 97 -1.04 7.65 -12.78
C GLU A 97 -2.35 7.00 -12.36
N GLN A 98 -3.25 7.80 -11.78
CA GLN A 98 -4.54 7.29 -11.31
C GLN A 98 -5.45 7.00 -12.49
N ASN A 99 -5.91 5.75 -12.58
CA ASN A 99 -6.93 5.33 -13.52
C ASN A 99 -8.30 5.43 -12.87
N ILE A 100 -9.29 5.89 -13.65
CA ILE A 100 -10.68 6.02 -13.20
C ILE A 100 -11.53 5.09 -14.03
N ASN A 101 -12.32 4.24 -13.38
CA ASN A 101 -13.26 3.36 -14.06
C ASN A 101 -14.57 4.12 -14.31
N TRP A 102 -14.71 4.65 -15.51
CA TRP A 102 -15.92 5.38 -15.93
C TRP A 102 -17.01 4.37 -16.29
N VAL A 103 -18.03 4.25 -15.43
CA VAL A 103 -19.15 3.34 -15.67
C VAL A 103 -20.20 3.94 -16.58
N ARG A 104 -20.10 5.25 -16.89
CA ARG A 104 -20.98 5.95 -17.82
C ARG A 104 -20.34 7.22 -18.36
#